data_4104b1149126e280abd788f1a2e14100
#
_entry.id   4104b1149126e280abd788f1a2e14100
#
_cell.length_a   1.000
_cell.length_b   1.000
_cell.length_c   1.000
_cell.angle_alpha   90.00
_cell.angle_beta   90.00
_cell.angle_gamma   90.00
#
_symmetry.space_group_name_H-M   'P 1'
#
loop_
_entity.id
_entity.type
_entity.pdbx_description
1 polymer ?
#
loop_
_entity_poly.entity_id
_entity_poly.type
_entity_poly.pdbx_seq_one_letter_code
_entity_poly.pdbx_strand_id
1 'polypeptide(L)'
;MKTLLLFAFLSISYLQINAQCAETLTGFGNNPDQDSYNIVGDVTLILNTNNTITLNLGSNYSTAPGPDVRAFLVDSNGISDEVLATTLIANLNHFEIGLTQASGRQTFTVAIPEDKNITNFDRVFFYCLEFDHFWDLGTFTPFSSTNCSVLNINEVQVDNISIFPNPAKNQIQLSNIDAVSVGIRIFNVLGKQVFYQSKITKNTIDVSSFNKGIYLVKINIDGKTKTQKLVIQ
;
A
#
# COMPACT_ATOMS: atom_id res chain seq x y z
N MET A 1 48.99 32.80 17.03
CA MET A 1 47.99 31.81 17.43
C MET A 1 46.83 31.87 16.45
N LYS A 2 46.70 30.88 15.56
CA LYS A 2 45.59 30.79 14.55
C LYS A 2 44.57 29.83 15.16
N THR A 3 43.40 30.38 15.50
CA THR A 3 42.24 29.60 15.98
C THR A 3 41.52 28.95 14.79
N LEU A 4 41.58 27.63 14.74
CA LEU A 4 40.91 26.82 13.74
C LEU A 4 39.44 26.58 14.21
N LEU A 5 38.46 27.21 13.54
CA LEU A 5 37.03 26.96 13.77
C LEU A 5 36.64 25.65 13.05
N LEU A 6 36.37 24.62 13.83
CA LEU A 6 35.86 23.35 13.32
C LEU A 6 34.33 23.47 13.15
N PHE A 7 33.85 23.58 11.91
CA PHE A 7 32.42 23.45 11.61
C PHE A 7 32.03 21.98 11.60
N ALA A 8 31.32 21.55 12.63
CA ALA A 8 30.67 20.24 12.65
C ALA A 8 29.41 20.33 11.78
N PHE A 9 29.44 19.71 10.60
CA PHE A 9 28.24 19.48 9.80
C PHE A 9 27.39 18.38 10.49
N LEU A 10 26.32 18.80 11.15
CA LEU A 10 25.29 17.90 11.66
C LEU A 10 24.43 17.46 10.47
N SER A 11 24.71 16.28 9.91
CA SER A 11 23.86 15.65 8.91
C SER A 11 22.57 15.20 9.59
N ILE A 12 21.51 15.98 9.46
CA ILE A 12 20.15 15.58 9.84
C ILE A 12 19.69 14.59 8.77
N SER A 13 19.82 13.28 9.07
CA SER A 13 19.16 12.25 8.31
C SER A 13 17.65 12.36 8.55
N TYR A 14 16.93 12.84 7.55
CA TYR A 14 15.47 12.75 7.53
C TYR A 14 15.10 11.28 7.45
N LEU A 15 14.68 10.69 8.56
CA LEU A 15 13.94 9.44 8.55
C LEU A 15 12.63 9.71 7.81
N GLN A 16 12.54 9.22 6.59
CA GLN A 16 11.27 9.14 5.88
C GLN A 16 10.41 8.14 6.66
N ILE A 17 9.50 8.66 7.49
CA ILE A 17 8.46 7.84 8.11
C ILE A 17 7.48 7.53 6.98
N ASN A 18 7.71 6.41 6.29
CA ASN A 18 6.68 5.87 5.44
C ASN A 18 5.54 5.43 6.36
N ALA A 19 4.34 5.94 6.14
CA ALA A 19 3.16 5.48 6.84
C ALA A 19 3.01 3.98 6.56
N GLN A 20 3.22 3.18 7.59
CA GLN A 20 3.09 1.73 7.58
C GLN A 20 2.13 1.34 8.68
N CYS A 21 1.34 0.31 8.44
CA CYS A 21 0.50 -0.28 9.44
C CYS A 21 1.07 -1.61 9.84
N ALA A 22 1.36 -1.81 11.11
CA ALA A 22 1.97 -3.02 11.62
C ALA A 22 1.08 -3.63 12.69
N GLU A 23 0.83 -4.93 12.56
CA GLU A 23 0.12 -5.74 13.53
C GLU A 23 1.05 -6.84 14.05
N THR A 24 1.10 -7.04 15.36
CA THR A 24 1.79 -8.17 15.96
C THR A 24 0.80 -9.33 16.09
N LEU A 25 1.19 -10.49 15.56
CA LEU A 25 0.34 -11.66 15.61
C LEU A 25 0.34 -12.27 17.02
N THR A 26 -0.82 -12.75 17.41
CA THR A 26 -1.06 -13.44 18.68
C THR A 26 -1.85 -14.72 18.45
N GLY A 27 -2.12 -15.51 19.51
CA GLY A 27 -3.00 -16.66 19.42
C GLY A 27 -2.37 -17.89 18.77
N PHE A 28 -1.05 -17.99 18.71
CA PHE A 28 -0.35 -19.22 18.31
C PHE A 28 -0.58 -20.36 19.31
N GLY A 29 -0.37 -21.58 18.88
CA GLY A 29 -0.59 -22.78 19.71
C GLY A 29 -1.86 -23.55 19.32
N ASN A 30 -2.24 -23.52 18.02
CA ASN A 30 -3.49 -24.08 17.53
C ASN A 30 -3.34 -25.44 16.82
N ASN A 31 -2.13 -26.02 16.79
CA ASN A 31 -1.97 -27.32 16.15
C ASN A 31 -2.68 -28.41 16.96
N PRO A 32 -3.65 -29.13 16.36
CA PRO A 32 -4.43 -30.16 17.09
C PRO A 32 -3.67 -31.48 17.31
N ASP A 33 -2.57 -31.67 16.56
CA ASP A 33 -1.91 -32.98 16.51
C ASP A 33 -0.61 -33.00 17.32
N GLN A 34 0.20 -31.95 17.23
CA GLN A 34 1.52 -31.90 17.87
C GLN A 34 1.91 -30.49 18.33
N ASP A 35 2.18 -30.33 19.61
CA ASP A 35 2.67 -29.07 20.20
C ASP A 35 3.98 -28.56 19.56
N SER A 36 4.80 -29.47 19.01
CA SER A 36 6.06 -29.08 18.35
C SER A 36 5.89 -28.29 17.08
N TYR A 37 4.72 -28.35 16.44
CA TYR A 37 4.40 -27.54 15.26
C TYR A 37 4.01 -26.11 15.60
N ASN A 38 3.60 -25.87 16.83
CA ASN A 38 3.21 -24.56 17.30
C ASN A 38 4.36 -23.55 17.16
N ILE A 39 4.03 -22.36 16.73
CA ILE A 39 4.98 -21.28 16.50
C ILE A 39 5.26 -20.58 17.82
N VAL A 40 6.54 -20.33 18.07
CA VAL A 40 7.04 -19.54 19.18
C VAL A 40 7.84 -18.35 18.65
N GLY A 41 7.74 -17.22 19.30
CA GLY A 41 8.49 -16.00 18.99
C GLY A 41 7.63 -14.92 18.33
N ASP A 42 8.31 -13.84 17.95
CA ASP A 42 7.65 -12.65 17.43
C ASP A 42 7.33 -12.81 15.93
N VAL A 43 6.09 -12.54 15.58
CA VAL A 43 5.62 -12.50 14.20
C VAL A 43 4.85 -11.20 13.99
N THR A 44 5.25 -10.41 12.99
CA THR A 44 4.65 -9.11 12.69
C THR A 44 4.26 -9.04 11.22
N LEU A 45 3.05 -8.55 10.97
CA LEU A 45 2.53 -8.28 9.64
C LEU A 45 2.47 -6.77 9.39
N ILE A 46 2.94 -6.33 8.23
CA ILE A 46 2.99 -4.91 7.88
C ILE A 46 2.28 -4.69 6.55
N LEU A 47 1.32 -3.79 6.53
CA LEU A 47 0.73 -3.28 5.29
C LEU A 47 1.51 -2.05 4.84
N ASN A 48 2.10 -2.12 3.65
CA ASN A 48 2.91 -1.05 3.07
C ASN A 48 2.09 -0.13 2.16
N THR A 49 2.60 1.09 1.94
CA THR A 49 1.96 2.11 1.08
C THR A 49 1.89 1.74 -0.41
N ASN A 50 2.69 0.78 -0.85
CA ASN A 50 2.80 0.34 -2.24
C ASN A 50 1.96 -0.91 -2.57
N ASN A 51 0.91 -1.17 -1.79
CA ASN A 51 0.02 -2.32 -1.94
C ASN A 51 0.75 -3.67 -1.81
N THR A 52 1.70 -3.75 -0.86
CA THR A 52 2.38 -4.99 -0.50
C THR A 52 2.17 -5.31 0.97
N ILE A 53 2.29 -6.60 1.32
CA ILE A 53 2.35 -7.08 2.70
C ILE A 53 3.78 -7.55 2.99
N THR A 54 4.28 -7.20 4.18
CA THR A 54 5.54 -7.74 4.71
C THR A 54 5.26 -8.54 5.96
N LEU A 55 5.65 -9.82 5.95
CA LEU A 55 5.68 -10.69 7.13
C LEU A 55 7.11 -10.74 7.68
N ASN A 56 7.27 -10.39 8.94
CA ASN A 56 8.54 -10.51 9.66
C ASN A 56 8.43 -11.60 10.72
N LEU A 57 9.32 -12.58 10.66
CA LEU A 57 9.56 -13.56 11.69
C LEU A 57 10.78 -13.08 12.52
N GLY A 58 10.64 -12.98 13.82
CA GLY A 58 11.65 -12.48 14.73
C GLY A 58 12.91 -13.38 14.84
N SER A 59 13.96 -12.90 15.47
CA SER A 59 15.15 -13.73 15.74
C SER A 59 14.87 -14.88 16.71
N ASN A 60 13.79 -14.78 17.48
CA ASN A 60 13.29 -15.77 18.43
C ASN A 60 12.19 -16.68 17.83
N TYR A 61 11.89 -16.54 16.53
CA TYR A 61 10.94 -17.41 15.83
C TYR A 61 11.45 -18.83 15.77
N SER A 62 10.59 -19.79 16.12
CA SER A 62 10.86 -21.22 15.96
C SER A 62 9.59 -22.05 15.88
N THR A 63 9.68 -23.16 15.15
CA THR A 63 8.68 -24.21 15.00
C THR A 63 9.39 -25.51 14.62
N ALA A 64 8.67 -26.64 14.51
CA ALA A 64 9.24 -27.85 13.94
C ALA A 64 9.60 -27.67 12.45
N PRO A 65 10.68 -28.30 11.97
CA PRO A 65 11.00 -28.29 10.54
C PRO A 65 10.00 -29.11 9.74
N GLY A 66 9.67 -28.66 8.53
CA GLY A 66 8.88 -29.40 7.55
C GLY A 66 9.45 -29.18 6.14
N PRO A 67 9.13 -30.06 5.19
CA PRO A 67 9.72 -30.02 3.85
C PRO A 67 9.24 -28.82 3.01
N ASP A 68 7.99 -28.35 3.22
CA ASP A 68 7.38 -27.26 2.47
C ASP A 68 6.38 -26.47 3.33
N VAL A 69 6.87 -25.91 4.46
CA VAL A 69 6.05 -25.08 5.35
C VAL A 69 6.03 -23.65 4.85
N ARG A 70 4.86 -23.16 4.45
CA ARG A 70 4.67 -21.82 3.92
C ARG A 70 3.76 -20.98 4.79
N ALA A 71 3.97 -19.67 4.76
CA ALA A 71 3.06 -18.70 5.34
C ALA A 71 2.02 -18.24 4.32
N PHE A 72 0.77 -18.16 4.74
CA PHE A 72 -0.37 -17.67 3.95
C PHE A 72 -1.12 -16.61 4.73
N LEU A 73 -1.60 -15.60 4.05
CA LEU A 73 -2.63 -14.73 4.60
C LEU A 73 -4.01 -15.35 4.33
N VAL A 74 -4.86 -15.39 5.35
CA VAL A 74 -6.17 -16.09 5.31
C VAL A 74 -7.26 -15.16 5.83
N ASP A 75 -8.38 -15.14 5.13
CA ASP A 75 -9.65 -14.58 5.56
C ASP A 75 -10.44 -15.69 6.27
N SER A 76 -10.59 -15.58 7.59
CA SER A 76 -11.32 -16.59 8.37
C SER A 76 -12.82 -16.61 8.04
N ASN A 77 -13.36 -15.50 7.51
CA ASN A 77 -14.78 -15.32 7.26
C ASN A 77 -15.66 -15.71 8.49
N GLY A 78 -15.12 -15.48 9.70
CA GLY A 78 -15.78 -15.78 10.97
C GLY A 78 -15.77 -17.26 11.38
N ILE A 79 -15.00 -18.12 10.69
CA ILE A 79 -14.78 -19.52 11.07
C ILE A 79 -13.85 -19.53 12.29
N SER A 80 -14.13 -20.42 13.26
CA SER A 80 -13.30 -20.56 14.47
C SER A 80 -11.93 -21.19 14.15
N ASP A 81 -10.93 -20.89 14.99
CA ASP A 81 -9.55 -21.34 14.77
C ASP A 81 -9.44 -22.88 14.82
N GLU A 82 -10.27 -23.57 15.63
CA GLU A 82 -10.30 -25.04 15.68
C GLU A 82 -10.82 -25.66 14.37
N VAL A 83 -11.80 -25.03 13.73
CA VAL A 83 -12.31 -25.48 12.42
C VAL A 83 -11.32 -25.14 11.32
N LEU A 84 -10.72 -23.95 11.37
CA LEU A 84 -9.68 -23.54 10.44
C LEU A 84 -8.48 -24.49 10.47
N ALA A 85 -8.02 -24.93 11.65
CA ALA A 85 -6.89 -25.85 11.81
C ALA A 85 -7.11 -27.23 11.15
N THR A 86 -8.35 -27.60 10.90
CA THR A 86 -8.72 -28.87 10.22
C THR A 86 -9.17 -28.66 8.76
N THR A 87 -9.16 -27.42 8.29
CA THR A 87 -9.58 -27.08 6.92
C THR A 87 -8.37 -26.98 5.99
N LEU A 88 -8.45 -27.65 4.83
CA LEU A 88 -7.40 -27.53 3.81
C LEU A 88 -7.27 -26.08 3.34
N ILE A 89 -6.03 -25.60 3.21
CA ILE A 89 -5.75 -24.22 2.77
C ILE A 89 -6.41 -23.89 1.43
N ALA A 90 -6.51 -24.88 0.53
CA ALA A 90 -7.14 -24.71 -0.79
C ALA A 90 -8.64 -24.38 -0.71
N ASN A 91 -9.30 -24.64 0.42
CA ASN A 91 -10.72 -24.34 0.63
C ASN A 91 -10.97 -22.98 1.30
N LEU A 92 -9.91 -22.25 1.63
CA LEU A 92 -9.98 -20.95 2.30
C LEU A 92 -9.74 -19.82 1.30
N ASN A 93 -10.26 -18.63 1.59
CA ASN A 93 -9.85 -17.44 0.88
C ASN A 93 -8.46 -17.04 1.40
N HIS A 94 -7.42 -17.25 0.58
CA HIS A 94 -6.04 -17.06 0.99
C HIS A 94 -5.16 -16.51 -0.13
N PHE A 95 -3.95 -16.08 0.21
CA PHE A 95 -2.83 -15.95 -0.72
C PHE A 95 -1.49 -16.24 -0.02
N GLU A 96 -0.53 -16.75 -0.78
CA GLU A 96 0.77 -17.15 -0.25
C GLU A 96 1.66 -15.94 0.04
N ILE A 97 2.39 -16.00 1.17
CA ILE A 97 3.43 -15.03 1.53
C ILE A 97 4.81 -15.60 1.22
N GLY A 98 5.07 -16.88 1.52
CA GLY A 98 6.33 -17.51 1.16
C GLY A 98 6.70 -18.74 1.96
N LEU A 99 7.72 -19.45 1.46
CA LEU A 99 8.31 -20.63 2.10
C LEU A 99 9.13 -20.22 3.34
N THR A 100 8.80 -20.77 4.51
CA THR A 100 9.44 -20.44 5.78
C THR A 100 10.48 -21.48 6.19
N GLN A 101 11.49 -21.03 6.94
CA GLN A 101 12.41 -21.91 7.64
C GLN A 101 11.93 -22.12 9.08
N ALA A 102 12.33 -23.23 9.71
CA ALA A 102 11.88 -23.60 11.03
C ALA A 102 12.31 -22.66 12.15
N SER A 103 13.29 -21.80 11.94
CA SER A 103 13.77 -20.88 12.98
C SER A 103 14.53 -19.67 12.43
N GLY A 104 14.66 -18.67 13.27
CA GLY A 104 15.48 -17.47 13.02
C GLY A 104 14.72 -16.37 12.27
N ARG A 105 15.42 -15.25 12.09
CA ARG A 105 14.85 -14.04 11.45
C ARG A 105 14.61 -14.27 9.97
N GLN A 106 13.41 -13.98 9.51
CA GLN A 106 13.02 -14.03 8.11
C GLN A 106 12.12 -12.85 7.79
N THR A 107 12.15 -12.39 6.54
CA THR A 107 11.30 -11.30 6.06
C THR A 107 10.83 -11.64 4.65
N PHE A 108 9.52 -11.55 4.45
CA PHE A 108 8.86 -11.79 3.17
C PHE A 108 8.06 -10.57 2.79
N THR A 109 8.19 -10.10 1.55
CA THR A 109 7.35 -9.01 1.03
C THR A 109 6.73 -9.43 -0.27
N VAL A 110 5.38 -9.42 -0.32
CA VAL A 110 4.61 -9.85 -1.48
C VAL A 110 3.57 -8.80 -1.86
N ALA A 111 3.25 -8.71 -3.14
CA ALA A 111 2.15 -7.89 -3.61
C ALA A 111 0.80 -8.50 -3.17
N ILE A 112 -0.14 -7.64 -2.79
CA ILE A 112 -1.52 -8.07 -2.56
C ILE A 112 -2.15 -8.33 -3.93
N PRO A 113 -2.70 -9.55 -4.20
CA PRO A 113 -3.36 -9.83 -5.46
C PRO A 113 -4.54 -8.90 -5.72
N GLU A 114 -4.78 -8.53 -6.98
CA GLU A 114 -5.82 -7.55 -7.36
C GLU A 114 -7.25 -8.01 -7.00
N ASP A 115 -7.47 -9.33 -6.96
CA ASP A 115 -8.75 -9.95 -6.58
C ASP A 115 -8.96 -10.07 -5.06
N LYS A 116 -7.97 -9.66 -4.24
CA LYS A 116 -8.02 -9.77 -2.78
C LYS A 116 -8.21 -8.41 -2.11
N ASN A 117 -9.16 -8.34 -1.17
CA ASN A 117 -9.35 -7.18 -0.32
C ASN A 117 -8.66 -7.42 1.03
N ILE A 118 -7.55 -6.72 1.27
CA ILE A 118 -6.73 -6.89 2.48
C ILE A 118 -7.49 -6.67 3.78
N THR A 119 -8.57 -5.88 3.77
CA THR A 119 -9.38 -5.60 4.97
C THR A 119 -10.20 -6.79 5.47
N ASN A 120 -10.31 -7.86 4.67
CA ASN A 120 -11.03 -9.07 5.06
C ASN A 120 -10.13 -10.09 5.76
N PHE A 121 -8.81 -9.94 5.63
CA PHE A 121 -7.85 -10.89 6.16
C PHE A 121 -7.57 -10.63 7.64
N ASP A 122 -7.50 -11.71 8.44
CA ASP A 122 -7.38 -11.64 9.88
C ASP A 122 -6.52 -12.77 10.50
N ARG A 123 -5.98 -13.66 9.65
CA ARG A 123 -5.12 -14.77 10.07
C ARG A 123 -3.87 -14.89 9.20
N VAL A 124 -2.75 -15.28 9.80
CA VAL A 124 -1.59 -15.81 9.10
C VAL A 124 -1.48 -17.29 9.42
N PHE A 125 -1.62 -18.12 8.41
CA PHE A 125 -1.46 -19.56 8.48
C PHE A 125 -0.04 -19.97 8.17
N PHE A 126 0.43 -20.97 8.89
CA PHE A 126 1.60 -21.74 8.54
C PHE A 126 1.12 -23.15 8.18
N TYR A 127 1.44 -23.60 6.98
CA TYR A 127 0.87 -24.79 6.39
C TYR A 127 1.91 -25.53 5.53
N CYS A 128 2.03 -26.84 5.71
CA CYS A 128 2.91 -27.67 4.90
C CYS A 128 2.16 -28.17 3.67
N LEU A 129 2.53 -27.66 2.50
CA LEU A 129 1.86 -28.04 1.23
C LEU A 129 2.16 -29.47 0.82
N GLU A 130 3.35 -30.01 1.11
CA GLU A 130 3.71 -31.37 0.71
C GLU A 130 2.84 -32.44 1.39
N PHE A 131 2.36 -32.15 2.60
CA PHE A 131 1.56 -33.08 3.38
C PHE A 131 0.10 -32.65 3.54
N ASP A 132 -0.30 -31.54 2.90
CA ASP A 132 -1.61 -30.93 3.12
C ASP A 132 -1.95 -30.80 4.62
N HIS A 133 -0.97 -30.33 5.41
CA HIS A 133 -1.05 -30.36 6.86
C HIS A 133 -0.92 -28.96 7.47
N PHE A 134 -1.85 -28.63 8.37
CA PHE A 134 -1.83 -27.41 9.17
C PHE A 134 -0.68 -27.43 10.18
N TRP A 135 0.06 -26.32 10.27
CA TRP A 135 1.15 -26.14 11.23
C TRP A 135 0.72 -25.33 12.43
N ASP A 136 0.34 -24.09 12.20
CA ASP A 136 -0.19 -23.17 13.22
C ASP A 136 -0.80 -21.94 12.56
N LEU A 137 -1.53 -21.14 13.32
CA LEU A 137 -2.02 -19.85 12.89
C LEU A 137 -1.82 -18.77 13.94
N GLY A 138 -1.58 -17.56 13.48
CA GLY A 138 -1.60 -16.35 14.28
C GLY A 138 -2.72 -15.43 13.85
N THR A 139 -3.31 -14.72 14.81
CA THR A 139 -4.40 -13.78 14.61
C THR A 139 -3.90 -12.35 14.67
N PHE A 140 -4.51 -11.46 13.90
CA PHE A 140 -4.28 -10.02 13.96
C PHE A 140 -5.58 -9.26 13.73
N THR A 141 -5.62 -7.99 14.14
CA THR A 141 -6.74 -7.11 13.85
C THR A 141 -6.75 -6.76 12.36
N PRO A 142 -7.83 -7.04 11.60
CA PRO A 142 -7.91 -6.67 10.19
C PRO A 142 -7.56 -5.20 9.97
N PHE A 143 -6.76 -4.93 8.94
CA PHE A 143 -6.45 -3.56 8.58
C PHE A 143 -7.72 -2.82 8.17
N SER A 144 -7.90 -1.62 8.73
CA SER A 144 -9.04 -0.77 8.45
C SER A 144 -8.62 0.70 8.39
N SER A 145 -9.47 1.56 7.84
CA SER A 145 -9.19 3.00 7.82
C SER A 145 -9.06 3.63 9.20
N THR A 146 -9.53 2.95 10.25
CA THR A 146 -9.46 3.44 11.64
C THR A 146 -8.16 3.06 12.34
N ASN A 147 -7.57 1.91 12.02
CA ASN A 147 -6.32 1.44 12.63
C ASN A 147 -5.11 1.53 11.68
N CYS A 148 -5.33 1.89 10.40
CA CYS A 148 -4.29 1.91 9.40
C CYS A 148 -4.39 3.15 8.50
N SER A 149 -3.47 4.09 8.65
CA SER A 149 -3.42 5.32 7.85
C SER A 149 -3.11 5.08 6.37
N VAL A 150 -2.51 3.94 6.03
CA VAL A 150 -2.24 3.54 4.64
C VAL A 150 -3.54 3.30 3.86
N LEU A 151 -4.57 2.77 4.53
CA LEU A 151 -5.90 2.58 3.94
C LEU A 151 -6.71 3.89 3.86
N ASN A 152 -6.30 4.91 4.61
CA ASN A 152 -6.83 6.27 4.52
C ASN A 152 -6.21 7.08 3.38
N ILE A 153 -5.48 6.49 2.47
CA ILE A 153 -5.26 7.13 1.19
C ILE A 153 -6.67 7.31 0.63
N ASN A 154 -7.24 8.49 0.87
CA ASN A 154 -8.30 8.99 0.00
C ASN A 154 -7.72 8.76 -1.38
N GLU A 155 -8.23 7.80 -2.14
CA GLU A 155 -8.03 7.81 -3.56
C GLU A 155 -8.44 9.22 -3.94
N VAL A 156 -7.45 10.07 -4.17
CA VAL A 156 -7.74 11.34 -4.81
C VAL A 156 -8.36 10.88 -6.10
N GLN A 157 -9.71 10.94 -6.10
CA GLN A 157 -10.49 10.52 -7.24
C GLN A 157 -10.13 11.51 -8.33
N VAL A 158 -9.05 11.21 -9.07
CA VAL A 158 -8.61 12.03 -10.21
C VAL A 158 -9.80 12.24 -11.13
N ASP A 159 -10.76 11.29 -11.09
CA ASP A 159 -12.03 11.36 -11.81
C ASP A 159 -12.96 12.47 -11.33
N ASN A 160 -12.86 12.92 -10.10
CA ASN A 160 -13.68 14.00 -9.56
C ASN A 160 -13.13 15.39 -9.88
N ILE A 161 -11.91 15.51 -10.43
CA ILE A 161 -11.38 16.81 -10.85
C ILE A 161 -11.95 17.16 -12.22
N SER A 162 -12.57 18.30 -12.31
CA SER A 162 -13.09 18.86 -13.56
C SER A 162 -12.53 20.26 -13.82
N ILE A 163 -12.49 20.60 -15.10
CA ILE A 163 -12.05 21.92 -15.59
C ILE A 163 -13.27 22.69 -16.04
N PHE A 164 -13.44 23.89 -15.53
CA PHE A 164 -14.55 24.77 -15.90
C PHE A 164 -14.12 26.25 -15.90
N PRO A 165 -14.78 27.13 -16.67
CA PRO A 165 -15.71 26.79 -17.73
C PRO A 165 -15.02 26.05 -18.87
N ASN A 166 -15.77 25.20 -19.58
CA ASN A 166 -15.31 24.58 -20.82
C ASN A 166 -16.51 24.51 -21.78
N PRO A 167 -16.56 25.37 -22.81
CA PRO A 167 -15.53 26.25 -23.36
C PRO A 167 -15.13 27.41 -22.45
N ALA A 168 -13.84 27.82 -22.52
CA ALA A 168 -13.25 28.94 -21.78
C ALA A 168 -12.85 30.10 -22.68
N LYS A 169 -12.73 31.30 -22.08
CA LYS A 169 -12.23 32.51 -22.76
C LYS A 169 -10.92 32.99 -22.15
N ASN A 170 -10.94 33.41 -20.89
CA ASN A 170 -9.80 34.06 -20.23
C ASN A 170 -9.14 33.18 -19.16
N GLN A 171 -9.93 32.35 -18.48
CA GLN A 171 -9.43 31.55 -17.36
C GLN A 171 -10.19 30.23 -17.25
N ILE A 172 -9.54 29.25 -16.67
CA ILE A 172 -10.13 27.99 -16.25
C ILE A 172 -9.91 27.78 -14.74
N GLN A 173 -10.80 27.01 -14.13
CA GLN A 173 -10.68 26.59 -12.73
C GLN A 173 -10.68 25.06 -12.66
N LEU A 174 -9.99 24.53 -11.65
CA LEU A 174 -10.03 23.11 -11.31
C LEU A 174 -10.89 22.93 -10.07
N SER A 175 -11.80 21.96 -10.09
CA SER A 175 -12.58 21.56 -8.91
C SER A 175 -11.82 20.56 -8.05
N ASN A 176 -12.15 20.49 -6.76
CA ASN A 176 -11.73 19.43 -5.82
C ASN A 176 -10.21 19.23 -5.69
N ILE A 177 -9.44 20.33 -5.68
CA ILE A 177 -7.97 20.29 -5.56
C ILE A 177 -7.43 20.75 -4.19
N ASP A 178 -8.30 21.10 -3.25
CA ASP A 178 -7.93 21.84 -2.02
C ASP A 178 -7.02 21.05 -1.05
N ALA A 179 -6.94 19.74 -1.19
CA ALA A 179 -6.16 18.88 -0.28
C ALA A 179 -4.96 18.17 -0.94
N VAL A 180 -4.62 18.47 -2.21
CA VAL A 180 -3.65 17.66 -2.95
C VAL A 180 -2.65 18.48 -3.74
N SER A 181 -1.48 17.91 -3.99
CA SER A 181 -0.47 18.51 -4.86
C SER A 181 -0.80 18.19 -6.32
N VAL A 182 -1.29 19.20 -7.05
CA VAL A 182 -1.72 19.06 -8.44
C VAL A 182 -0.70 19.69 -9.36
N GLY A 183 -0.17 18.90 -10.30
CA GLY A 183 0.60 19.40 -11.45
C GLY A 183 -0.27 19.45 -12.69
N ILE A 184 -0.05 20.45 -13.56
CA ILE A 184 -0.79 20.61 -14.81
C ILE A 184 0.12 20.86 -16.00
N ARG A 185 -0.24 20.25 -17.14
CA ARG A 185 0.35 20.51 -18.46
C ARG A 185 -0.76 20.68 -19.47
N ILE A 186 -0.63 21.71 -20.34
CA ILE A 186 -1.61 21.93 -21.41
C ILE A 186 -0.88 21.83 -22.75
N PHE A 187 -1.45 21.07 -23.67
CA PHE A 187 -0.91 20.83 -24.99
C PHE A 187 -1.91 21.28 -26.05
N ASN A 188 -1.42 21.84 -27.15
CA ASN A 188 -2.25 22.08 -28.33
C ASN A 188 -2.45 20.79 -29.14
N VAL A 189 -3.27 20.83 -30.18
CA VAL A 189 -3.58 19.67 -31.04
C VAL A 189 -2.35 19.08 -31.77
N LEU A 190 -1.25 19.84 -31.90
CA LEU A 190 0.01 19.37 -32.48
C LEU A 190 0.93 18.71 -31.44
N GLY A 191 0.46 18.56 -30.18
CA GLY A 191 1.25 18.00 -29.09
C GLY A 191 2.28 18.96 -28.50
N LYS A 192 2.32 20.24 -28.91
CA LYS A 192 3.21 21.23 -28.31
C LYS A 192 2.67 21.65 -26.95
N GLN A 193 3.53 21.55 -25.91
CA GLN A 193 3.20 22.06 -24.57
C GLN A 193 3.15 23.58 -24.59
N VAL A 194 2.02 24.15 -24.20
CA VAL A 194 1.77 25.60 -24.16
C VAL A 194 1.71 26.15 -22.73
N PHE A 195 1.50 25.27 -21.73
CA PHE A 195 1.50 25.62 -20.32
C PHE A 195 2.03 24.47 -19.47
N TYR A 196 2.74 24.82 -18.38
CA TYR A 196 3.22 23.86 -17.39
C TYR A 196 3.32 24.52 -16.01
N GLN A 197 2.81 23.84 -15.00
CA GLN A 197 3.00 24.19 -13.61
C GLN A 197 3.11 22.87 -12.81
N SER A 198 4.24 22.68 -12.12
CA SER A 198 4.51 21.43 -11.38
C SER A 198 3.65 21.29 -10.13
N LYS A 199 3.27 22.42 -9.52
CA LYS A 199 2.39 22.48 -8.36
C LYS A 199 1.48 23.71 -8.46
N ILE A 200 0.17 23.46 -8.52
CA ILE A 200 -0.83 24.53 -8.54
C ILE A 200 -1.01 25.03 -7.11
N THR A 201 -0.90 26.32 -6.91
CA THR A 201 -1.14 27.00 -5.63
C THR A 201 -2.48 27.75 -5.62
N LYS A 202 -3.08 27.95 -6.80
CA LYS A 202 -4.40 28.56 -7.01
C LYS A 202 -5.19 27.67 -7.95
N ASN A 203 -6.45 27.47 -7.69
CA ASN A 203 -7.34 26.67 -8.53
C ASN A 203 -7.67 27.30 -9.90
N THR A 204 -7.17 28.51 -10.18
CA THR A 204 -7.45 29.28 -11.41
C THR A 204 -6.19 29.38 -12.26
N ILE A 205 -6.32 29.16 -13.57
CA ILE A 205 -5.27 29.25 -14.58
C ILE A 205 -5.72 30.25 -15.64
N ASP A 206 -4.86 31.22 -15.95
CA ASP A 206 -5.06 32.18 -17.02
C ASP A 206 -4.75 31.52 -18.38
N VAL A 207 -5.72 31.54 -19.27
CA VAL A 207 -5.65 31.02 -20.65
C VAL A 207 -5.94 32.11 -21.69
N SER A 208 -5.98 33.39 -21.29
CA SER A 208 -6.32 34.52 -22.16
C SER A 208 -5.36 34.70 -23.33
N SER A 209 -4.11 34.23 -23.18
CA SER A 209 -3.09 34.28 -24.25
C SER A 209 -3.18 33.08 -25.23
N PHE A 210 -4.08 32.13 -25.00
CA PHE A 210 -4.20 30.96 -25.86
C PHE A 210 -5.04 31.29 -27.11
N ASN A 211 -4.60 30.77 -28.25
CA ASN A 211 -5.41 30.87 -29.48
C ASN A 211 -6.69 30.09 -29.34
N LYS A 212 -7.75 30.53 -30.03
CA LYS A 212 -9.00 29.76 -30.12
C LYS A 212 -8.72 28.38 -30.68
N GLY A 213 -9.30 27.36 -30.05
CA GLY A 213 -9.08 25.99 -30.49
C GLY A 213 -9.24 24.95 -29.39
N ILE A 214 -8.81 23.70 -29.69
CA ILE A 214 -8.86 22.56 -28.80
C ILE A 214 -7.48 22.35 -28.19
N TYR A 215 -7.49 22.04 -26.88
CA TYR A 215 -6.30 21.73 -26.09
C TYR A 215 -6.54 20.44 -25.28
N LEU A 216 -5.45 19.75 -24.95
CA LEU A 216 -5.45 18.63 -24.01
C LEU A 216 -4.79 19.08 -22.71
N VAL A 217 -5.53 19.00 -21.63
CA VAL A 217 -5.06 19.32 -20.28
C VAL A 217 -4.75 18.02 -19.57
N LYS A 218 -3.48 17.83 -19.23
CA LYS A 218 -2.97 16.69 -18.46
C LYS A 218 -2.76 17.12 -17.01
N ILE A 219 -3.56 16.57 -16.10
CA ILE A 219 -3.53 16.81 -14.66
C ILE A 219 -2.81 15.63 -14.01
N ASN A 220 -1.79 15.90 -13.21
CA ASN A 220 -1.06 14.91 -12.44
C ASN A 220 -1.30 15.14 -10.95
N ILE A 221 -1.63 14.07 -10.21
CA ILE A 221 -1.88 14.08 -8.79
C ILE A 221 -1.25 12.82 -8.22
N ASP A 222 -0.21 12.98 -7.39
CA ASP A 222 0.47 11.88 -6.71
C ASP A 222 0.81 10.68 -7.63
N GLY A 223 1.29 11.01 -8.86
CA GLY A 223 1.66 10.01 -9.86
C GLY A 223 0.52 9.52 -10.77
N LYS A 224 -0.75 9.72 -10.39
CA LYS A 224 -1.91 9.44 -11.24
C LYS A 224 -2.13 10.59 -12.23
N THR A 225 -2.58 10.27 -13.43
CA THR A 225 -2.79 11.28 -14.50
C THR A 225 -4.20 11.21 -15.07
N LYS A 226 -4.85 12.38 -15.18
CA LYS A 226 -6.10 12.56 -15.92
C LYS A 226 -5.87 13.47 -17.10
N THR A 227 -6.47 13.15 -18.24
CA THR A 227 -6.45 14.01 -19.44
C THR A 227 -7.86 14.46 -19.77
N GLN A 228 -8.04 15.78 -19.93
CA GLN A 228 -9.32 16.39 -20.30
C GLN A 228 -9.17 17.28 -21.53
N LYS A 229 -10.21 17.31 -22.36
CA LYS A 229 -10.32 18.25 -23.48
C LYS A 229 -10.73 19.61 -22.95
N LEU A 230 -10.04 20.67 -23.40
CA LEU A 230 -10.35 22.08 -23.16
C LEU A 230 -10.61 22.76 -24.49
N VAL A 231 -11.66 23.56 -24.57
CA VAL A 231 -11.99 24.39 -25.74
C VAL A 231 -11.83 25.84 -25.36
N ILE A 232 -11.04 26.59 -26.15
CA ILE A 232 -10.86 28.06 -26.01
C ILE A 232 -11.63 28.76 -27.12
N GLN A 233 -12.42 29.80 -26.73
CA GLN A 233 -13.28 30.60 -27.61
C GLN A 233 -12.84 32.06 -27.77
#